data_d6d8a75057cfbdf427e1717c561f4066
#
_entry.id   d6d8a75057cfbdf427e1717c561f4066
#
_cell.length_a   1.000
_cell.length_b   1.000
_cell.length_c   1.000
_cell.angle_alpha   90.00
_cell.angle_beta   90.00
_cell.angle_gamma   90.00
#
_symmetry.space_group_name_H-M   'P 1'
#
loop_
_entity.id
_entity.type
_entity.pdbx_description
1 polymer ?
#
loop_
_entity_poly.entity_id
_entity_poly.type
_entity_poly.pdbx_seq_one_letter_code
_entity_poly.pdbx_strand_id
1 'polypeptide(L)'
;MKKIVLLAVLTTFGVTTSNAQAKKTAAKPAAKTTTTTKADSPKVDGAGMLFENETIDYGTIPHNADGKREFTFVNNGTKPLIITNATGSCGCTVPSFPKEPIAPGAKAVIGVKYATDRVGSFTKTVTITSNAEGQASKVLTIKGNVLAGDAQKETPKG
;
A
#
# COMPACT_ATOMS: atom_id res chain seq x y z
N MET A 1 23.57 62.83 -1.29
CA MET A 1 23.95 63.55 -2.52
C MET A 1 23.77 62.64 -3.71
N LYS A 2 22.98 63.18 -4.66
CA LYS A 2 22.98 62.87 -6.10
C LYS A 2 22.48 61.50 -6.53
N LYS A 3 21.30 61.44 -7.08
CA LYS A 3 20.71 61.79 -8.39
C LYS A 3 20.63 60.51 -9.25
N ILE A 4 19.43 60.03 -9.45
CA ILE A 4 18.54 60.11 -10.62
C ILE A 4 19.23 59.63 -11.89
N VAL A 5 18.68 58.61 -12.56
CA VAL A 5 18.21 58.72 -13.94
C VAL A 5 17.26 57.55 -14.24
N LEU A 6 16.07 57.91 -14.61
CA LEU A 6 15.04 57.16 -15.36
C LEU A 6 15.59 56.79 -16.75
N LEU A 7 15.25 55.61 -17.26
CA LEU A 7 14.89 55.49 -18.68
C LEU A 7 13.96 54.29 -18.90
N ALA A 8 12.74 54.64 -19.27
CA ALA A 8 11.77 53.74 -19.85
C ALA A 8 12.13 53.52 -21.33
N VAL A 9 12.07 52.30 -21.80
CA VAL A 9 11.88 52.01 -23.23
C VAL A 9 10.86 50.87 -23.37
N LEU A 10 9.77 51.30 -23.91
CA LEU A 10 8.65 50.53 -24.41
C LEU A 10 8.97 50.09 -25.83
N THR A 11 8.92 48.79 -26.16
CA THR A 11 8.68 48.34 -27.53
C THR A 11 7.99 47.00 -27.55
N THR A 12 6.96 47.00 -28.20
CA THR A 12 5.89 46.20 -28.73
C THR A 12 6.29 44.96 -29.56
N PHE A 13 5.35 44.02 -29.57
CA PHE A 13 4.99 43.06 -30.64
C PHE A 13 5.88 41.84 -30.92
N GLY A 14 5.20 40.72 -30.88
CA GLY A 14 5.65 39.46 -31.50
C GLY A 14 4.73 38.30 -31.18
N VAL A 15 3.53 38.30 -31.74
CA VAL A 15 2.68 37.10 -31.85
C VAL A 15 3.32 36.14 -32.85
N THR A 16 3.64 34.92 -32.47
CA THR A 16 3.73 33.81 -33.40
C THR A 16 3.13 32.56 -32.77
N THR A 17 2.12 32.09 -33.43
CA THR A 17 1.37 30.86 -33.32
C THR A 17 2.25 29.63 -33.61
N SER A 18 1.78 28.48 -33.07
CA SER A 18 2.00 27.10 -33.53
C SER A 18 3.26 26.38 -33.07
N ASN A 19 3.16 25.38 -32.19
CA ASN A 19 3.01 24.03 -32.73
C ASN A 19 2.62 23.04 -31.63
N ALA A 20 1.58 22.31 -31.89
CA ALA A 20 1.16 21.15 -31.11
C ALA A 20 2.21 20.04 -31.22
N GLN A 21 2.76 19.62 -30.11
CA GLN A 21 3.42 18.33 -30.03
C GLN A 21 2.87 17.55 -28.84
N ALA A 22 1.96 16.68 -29.17
CA ALA A 22 1.38 15.70 -28.27
C ALA A 22 2.47 14.76 -27.74
N LYS A 23 2.95 15.01 -26.52
CA LYS A 23 3.75 14.04 -25.77
C LYS A 23 2.79 13.22 -24.95
N LYS A 24 2.56 12.02 -25.42
CA LYS A 24 1.80 10.93 -24.81
C LYS A 24 2.44 10.58 -23.45
N THR A 25 2.00 11.22 -22.39
CA THR A 25 2.33 10.84 -21.03
C THR A 25 1.30 9.81 -20.57
N ALA A 26 1.78 8.60 -20.34
CA ALA A 26 1.02 7.52 -19.77
C ALA A 26 0.34 7.96 -18.46
N ALA A 27 -0.96 7.93 -18.45
CA ALA A 27 -1.76 8.15 -17.27
C ALA A 27 -1.51 6.99 -16.28
N LYS A 28 -0.87 7.29 -15.17
CA LYS A 28 -0.87 6.50 -13.96
C LYS A 28 -2.31 6.43 -13.45
N PRO A 29 -2.90 5.25 -13.22
CA PRO A 29 -4.24 5.20 -12.66
C PRO A 29 -4.23 5.86 -11.28
N ALA A 30 -5.06 6.87 -11.13
CA ALA A 30 -5.32 7.53 -9.88
C ALA A 30 -5.88 6.51 -8.88
N ALA A 31 -5.15 6.30 -7.80
CA ALA A 31 -5.67 5.61 -6.63
C ALA A 31 -6.92 6.37 -6.16
N LYS A 32 -8.03 5.66 -6.17
CA LYS A 32 -9.30 6.13 -5.66
C LYS A 32 -9.13 6.41 -4.18
N THR A 33 -9.01 7.69 -3.83
CA THR A 33 -9.01 8.17 -2.45
C THR A 33 -10.38 7.85 -1.85
N THR A 34 -10.47 6.72 -1.19
CA THR A 34 -11.58 6.44 -0.30
C THR A 34 -11.34 7.27 0.94
N THR A 35 -12.10 8.33 1.11
CA THR A 35 -12.15 9.13 2.34
C THR A 35 -12.65 8.22 3.46
N THR A 36 -11.72 7.61 4.18
CA THR A 36 -12.04 6.85 5.37
C THR A 36 -12.30 7.85 6.49
N THR A 37 -13.55 7.94 6.89
CA THR A 37 -14.05 8.55 8.11
C THR A 37 -13.06 8.27 9.24
N LYS A 38 -12.60 9.34 9.91
CA LYS A 38 -11.79 9.30 11.11
C LYS A 38 -12.60 8.59 12.21
N ALA A 39 -12.56 7.26 12.21
CA ALA A 39 -13.02 6.48 13.33
C ALA A 39 -12.11 6.82 14.51
N ASP A 40 -12.69 7.17 15.63
CA ASP A 40 -12.02 7.41 16.90
C ASP A 40 -11.42 6.08 17.38
N SER A 41 -10.24 5.79 16.86
CA SER A 41 -9.50 4.57 17.20
C SER A 41 -9.01 4.70 18.63
N PRO A 42 -9.23 3.71 19.50
CA PRO A 42 -8.77 3.77 20.88
C PRO A 42 -7.27 4.01 20.91
N LYS A 43 -6.86 5.13 21.53
CA LYS A 43 -5.44 5.43 21.71
C LYS A 43 -4.87 4.55 22.82
N VAL A 44 -3.69 4.00 22.57
CA VAL A 44 -2.91 3.27 23.59
C VAL A 44 -1.76 4.14 24.08
N ASP A 45 -1.49 4.04 25.38
CA ASP A 45 -0.32 4.66 25.97
C ASP A 45 0.90 3.76 25.67
N GLY A 46 1.82 4.27 24.85
CA GLY A 46 2.91 3.48 24.30
C GLY A 46 2.87 3.41 22.77
N ALA A 47 3.53 2.44 22.18
CA ALA A 47 3.42 2.16 20.73
C ALA A 47 2.15 1.34 20.47
N GLY A 48 1.38 1.70 19.46
CA GLY A 48 0.16 1.00 19.10
C GLY A 48 0.21 0.43 17.69
N MET A 49 -0.54 -0.65 17.44
CA MET A 49 -0.62 -1.25 16.11
C MET A 49 -2.07 -1.68 15.83
N LEU A 50 -2.83 -0.83 15.15
CA LEU A 50 -4.22 -1.07 14.81
C LEU A 50 -4.36 -1.32 13.31
N PHE A 51 -4.78 -2.52 12.94
CA PHE A 51 -5.02 -2.91 11.56
C PHE A 51 -6.43 -2.53 11.11
N GLU A 52 -6.57 -2.09 9.87
CA GLU A 52 -7.89 -1.89 9.22
C GLU A 52 -8.58 -3.23 9.00
N ASN A 53 -7.81 -4.25 8.61
CA ASN A 53 -8.24 -5.65 8.48
C ASN A 53 -7.11 -6.58 8.89
N GLU A 54 -7.43 -7.62 9.64
CA GLU A 54 -6.46 -8.64 10.07
C GLU A 54 -6.50 -9.89 9.20
N THR A 55 -7.46 -9.94 8.29
CA THR A 55 -7.63 -11.03 7.32
C THR A 55 -7.78 -10.48 5.93
N ILE A 56 -7.00 -11.00 4.99
CA ILE A 56 -7.16 -10.74 3.56
C ILE A 56 -7.65 -11.99 2.87
N ASP A 57 -8.78 -11.87 2.17
CA ASP A 57 -9.30 -12.91 1.30
C ASP A 57 -8.87 -12.60 -0.14
N TYR A 58 -8.09 -13.49 -0.73
CA TYR A 58 -7.68 -13.40 -2.14
C TYR A 58 -8.82 -13.79 -3.09
N GLY A 59 -9.90 -14.40 -2.53
CA GLY A 59 -10.93 -15.01 -3.34
C GLY A 59 -10.40 -16.18 -4.15
N THR A 60 -10.94 -16.37 -5.34
CA THR A 60 -10.47 -17.35 -6.31
C THR A 60 -9.56 -16.67 -7.31
N ILE A 61 -8.31 -17.08 -7.39
CA ILE A 61 -7.28 -16.49 -8.26
C ILE A 61 -6.71 -17.53 -9.21
N PRO A 62 -6.28 -17.11 -10.43
CA PRO A 62 -5.62 -18.01 -11.38
C PRO A 62 -4.27 -18.53 -10.86
N HIS A 63 -3.84 -19.68 -11.36
CA HIS A 63 -2.47 -20.17 -11.19
C HIS A 63 -1.46 -19.13 -11.69
N ASN A 64 -0.39 -18.90 -10.94
CA ASN A 64 0.63 -17.89 -11.21
C ASN A 64 0.13 -16.44 -11.26
N ALA A 65 -1.04 -16.13 -10.69
CA ALA A 65 -1.51 -14.75 -10.54
C ALA A 65 -0.62 -13.96 -9.58
N ASP A 66 -0.76 -12.61 -9.57
CA ASP A 66 -0.04 -11.80 -8.59
C ASP A 66 -0.52 -12.10 -7.17
N GLY A 67 0.36 -12.69 -6.39
CA GLY A 67 0.15 -13.07 -5.00
C GLY A 67 0.43 -11.96 -3.99
N LYS A 68 0.70 -10.73 -4.41
CA LYS A 68 0.98 -9.61 -3.51
C LYS A 68 -0.30 -9.00 -2.96
N ARG A 69 -0.34 -8.78 -1.65
CA ARG A 69 -1.39 -8.06 -0.93
C ARG A 69 -0.75 -7.24 0.20
N GLU A 70 -1.52 -6.30 0.75
CA GLU A 70 -1.03 -5.40 1.79
C GLU A 70 -2.06 -5.28 2.92
N PHE A 71 -1.58 -5.35 4.15
CA PHE A 71 -2.34 -5.02 5.36
C PHE A 71 -2.01 -3.59 5.77
N THR A 72 -3.00 -2.73 5.75
CA THR A 72 -2.86 -1.35 6.23
C THR A 72 -3.09 -1.30 7.74
N PHE A 73 -2.24 -0.57 8.44
CA PHE A 73 -2.39 -0.32 9.86
C PHE A 73 -1.99 1.11 10.22
N VAL A 74 -2.35 1.55 11.41
CA VAL A 74 -1.96 2.83 11.99
C VAL A 74 -1.29 2.61 13.34
N ASN A 75 -0.25 3.39 13.62
CA ASN A 75 0.24 3.49 14.99
C ASN A 75 -0.75 4.35 15.78
N ASN A 76 -1.68 3.72 16.49
CA ASN A 76 -2.67 4.38 17.34
C ASN A 76 -2.13 4.70 18.74
N GLY A 77 -0.83 4.58 18.95
CA GLY A 77 -0.15 4.86 20.20
C GLY A 77 0.38 6.28 20.31
N THR A 78 1.03 6.55 21.46
CA THR A 78 1.68 7.83 21.78
C THR A 78 3.21 7.79 21.52
N LYS A 79 3.79 6.61 21.30
CA LYS A 79 5.22 6.40 21.03
C LYS A 79 5.46 5.79 19.66
N PRO A 80 6.67 5.94 19.08
CA PRO A 80 7.03 5.30 17.82
C PRO A 80 6.86 3.78 17.88
N LEU A 81 6.22 3.20 16.86
CA LEU A 81 6.09 1.77 16.68
C LEU A 81 7.27 1.23 15.86
N ILE A 82 7.92 0.20 16.36
CA ILE A 82 9.04 -0.47 15.70
C ILE A 82 8.64 -1.92 15.45
N ILE A 83 8.63 -2.33 14.19
CA ILE A 83 8.44 -3.72 13.81
C ILE A 83 9.81 -4.36 13.71
N THR A 84 10.04 -5.39 14.52
CA THR A 84 11.33 -6.08 14.58
C THR A 84 11.38 -7.29 13.67
N ASN A 85 10.23 -7.96 13.46
CA ASN A 85 10.17 -9.14 12.61
C ASN A 85 8.78 -9.33 11.99
N ALA A 86 8.74 -10.06 10.87
CA ALA A 86 7.51 -10.56 10.26
C ALA A 86 7.81 -11.94 9.64
N THR A 87 7.06 -12.96 10.04
CA THR A 87 7.31 -14.35 9.64
C THR A 87 6.03 -14.98 9.11
N GLY A 88 6.10 -15.57 7.90
CA GLY A 88 5.02 -16.38 7.34
C GLY A 88 5.00 -17.77 7.96
N SER A 89 3.82 -18.39 8.04
CA SER A 89 3.62 -19.76 8.57
C SER A 89 4.25 -20.86 7.70
N CYS A 90 4.69 -20.52 6.49
CA CYS A 90 5.42 -21.38 5.56
C CYS A 90 6.30 -20.56 4.64
N GLY A 91 7.27 -21.20 3.96
CA GLY A 91 8.07 -20.54 2.90
C GLY A 91 7.26 -20.08 1.68
N CYS A 92 5.98 -20.43 1.59
CA CYS A 92 5.04 -19.99 0.56
C CYS A 92 4.43 -18.62 0.84
N THR A 93 4.70 -18.02 2.00
CA THR A 93 4.17 -16.73 2.44
C THR A 93 5.33 -15.86 2.89
N VAL A 94 5.67 -14.87 2.08
CA VAL A 94 6.82 -13.99 2.32
C VAL A 94 6.32 -12.60 2.70
N PRO A 95 6.43 -12.21 3.99
CA PRO A 95 6.07 -10.87 4.42
C PRO A 95 7.18 -9.85 4.17
N SER A 96 6.79 -8.59 4.05
CA SER A 96 7.66 -7.41 4.06
C SER A 96 7.07 -6.34 4.98
N PHE A 97 7.92 -5.54 5.64
CA PHE A 97 7.48 -4.57 6.63
C PHE A 97 8.42 -3.36 6.66
N PRO A 98 7.94 -2.18 7.13
CA PRO A 98 8.77 -1.00 7.33
C PRO A 98 9.90 -1.26 8.32
N LYS A 99 11.12 -0.83 8.00
CA LYS A 99 12.28 -0.93 8.88
C LYS A 99 12.44 0.29 9.76
N GLU A 100 11.88 1.41 9.34
CA GLU A 100 11.93 2.68 10.07
C GLU A 100 10.84 2.72 11.15
N PRO A 101 11.09 3.41 12.27
CA PRO A 101 10.08 3.65 13.29
C PRO A 101 8.87 4.40 12.72
N ILE A 102 7.68 3.93 13.03
CA ILE A 102 6.42 4.49 12.57
C ILE A 102 5.91 5.47 13.63
N ALA A 103 5.84 6.75 13.29
CA ALA A 103 5.43 7.81 14.22
C ALA A 103 3.99 7.60 14.73
N PRO A 104 3.65 8.14 15.92
CA PRO A 104 2.28 8.18 16.41
C PRO A 104 1.31 8.77 15.39
N GLY A 105 0.19 8.11 15.14
CA GLY A 105 -0.82 8.49 14.16
C GLY A 105 -0.47 8.20 12.70
N ALA A 106 0.75 7.77 12.39
CA ALA A 106 1.16 7.44 11.03
C ALA A 106 0.58 6.10 10.58
N LYS A 107 0.20 6.03 9.30
CA LYS A 107 -0.20 4.79 8.62
C LYS A 107 1.00 4.13 7.98
N ALA A 108 1.00 2.80 7.97
CA ALA A 108 1.99 1.98 7.29
C ALA A 108 1.36 0.68 6.78
N VAL A 109 2.13 -0.11 6.03
CA VAL A 109 1.65 -1.35 5.44
C VAL A 109 2.60 -2.52 5.75
N ILE A 110 2.02 -3.71 5.93
CA ILE A 110 2.72 -4.99 5.88
C ILE A 110 2.39 -5.60 4.53
N GLY A 111 3.38 -5.70 3.65
CA GLY A 111 3.23 -6.44 2.40
C GLY A 111 3.30 -7.94 2.64
N VAL A 112 2.53 -8.73 1.90
CA VAL A 112 2.57 -10.19 1.92
C VAL A 112 2.53 -10.71 0.49
N LYS A 113 3.45 -11.60 0.13
CA LYS A 113 3.45 -12.32 -1.14
C LYS A 113 3.18 -13.79 -0.88
N TYR A 114 2.09 -14.30 -1.45
CA TYR A 114 1.77 -15.73 -1.46
C TYR A 114 2.24 -16.39 -2.77
N ALA A 115 2.74 -17.64 -2.67
CA ALA A 115 3.18 -18.42 -3.82
C ALA A 115 1.96 -19.03 -4.54
N THR A 116 1.53 -18.38 -5.61
CA THR A 116 0.32 -18.71 -6.39
C THR A 116 0.54 -19.81 -7.45
N ASP A 117 1.72 -20.40 -7.48
CA ASP A 117 2.05 -21.64 -8.17
C ASP A 117 1.46 -22.89 -7.49
N ARG A 118 0.95 -22.73 -6.26
CA ARG A 118 0.33 -23.79 -5.47
C ARG A 118 -1.17 -23.81 -5.65
N VAL A 119 -1.66 -24.75 -6.45
CA VAL A 119 -3.09 -24.96 -6.73
C VAL A 119 -3.83 -25.41 -5.48
N GLY A 120 -5.07 -24.93 -5.33
CA GLY A 120 -5.98 -25.30 -4.25
C GLY A 120 -6.22 -24.21 -3.22
N SER A 121 -7.06 -24.55 -2.25
CA SER A 121 -7.40 -23.63 -1.16
C SER A 121 -6.23 -23.45 -0.19
N PHE A 122 -6.07 -22.25 0.30
CA PHE A 122 -5.05 -21.95 1.30
C PHE A 122 -5.59 -21.04 2.40
N THR A 123 -5.05 -21.24 3.59
CA THR A 123 -5.14 -20.33 4.74
C THR A 123 -3.76 -20.30 5.37
N LYS A 124 -3.15 -19.13 5.42
CA LYS A 124 -1.80 -18.92 5.95
C LYS A 124 -1.80 -17.73 6.90
N THR A 125 -0.85 -17.74 7.81
CA THR A 125 -0.69 -16.66 8.78
C THR A 125 0.66 -15.97 8.62
N VAL A 126 0.68 -14.70 9.02
CA VAL A 126 1.89 -13.88 9.17
C VAL A 126 1.93 -13.38 10.59
N THR A 127 2.99 -13.72 11.30
CA THR A 127 3.22 -13.24 12.67
C THR A 127 4.13 -12.01 12.61
N ILE A 128 3.65 -10.90 13.15
CA ILE A 128 4.38 -9.64 13.26
C ILE A 128 4.89 -9.51 14.70
N THR A 129 6.17 -9.21 14.87
CA THR A 129 6.78 -8.91 16.18
C THR A 129 7.15 -7.44 16.23
N SER A 130 6.75 -6.74 17.29
CA SER A 130 6.95 -5.30 17.45
C SER A 130 7.06 -4.90 18.91
N ASN A 131 7.29 -3.61 19.16
CA ASN A 131 7.23 -3.01 20.49
C ASN A 131 5.81 -2.49 20.86
N ALA A 132 4.76 -2.93 20.17
CA ALA A 132 3.39 -2.49 20.46
C ALA A 132 2.96 -2.90 21.86
N GLU A 133 2.42 -1.95 22.60
CA GLU A 133 1.96 -2.13 23.99
C GLU A 133 0.78 -3.11 24.03
N GLY A 134 0.91 -4.17 24.85
CA GLY A 134 -0.12 -5.21 24.95
C GLY A 134 -0.25 -6.13 23.73
N GLN A 135 0.46 -5.87 22.63
CA GLN A 135 0.40 -6.63 21.39
C GLN A 135 1.78 -6.79 20.74
N ALA A 136 2.79 -7.18 21.51
CA ALA A 136 4.15 -7.40 20.99
C ALA A 136 4.22 -8.42 19.84
N SER A 137 3.24 -9.33 19.79
CA SER A 137 3.06 -10.29 18.69
C SER A 137 1.65 -10.20 18.14
N LYS A 138 1.51 -9.95 16.83
CA LYS A 138 0.24 -9.88 16.12
C LYS A 138 0.20 -10.88 14.98
N VAL A 139 -0.91 -11.61 14.87
CA VAL A 139 -1.11 -12.60 13.79
C VAL A 139 -2.10 -12.05 12.77
N LEU A 140 -1.68 -12.04 11.51
CA LEU A 140 -2.50 -11.69 10.36
C LEU A 140 -2.80 -12.95 9.55
N THR A 141 -3.94 -13.01 8.89
CA THR A 141 -4.38 -14.17 8.11
C THR A 141 -4.55 -13.81 6.65
N ILE A 142 -4.08 -14.66 5.76
CA ILE A 142 -4.41 -14.66 4.34
C ILE A 142 -5.11 -15.95 3.97
N LYS A 143 -6.11 -15.90 3.13
CA LYS A 143 -6.84 -17.06 2.63
C LYS A 143 -7.26 -16.87 1.19
N GLY A 144 -7.57 -17.96 0.50
CA GLY A 144 -8.02 -17.93 -0.90
C GLY A 144 -8.00 -19.30 -1.52
N ASN A 145 -8.24 -19.35 -2.83
CA ASN A 145 -8.17 -20.56 -3.63
C ASN A 145 -7.45 -20.27 -4.95
N VAL A 146 -6.42 -21.04 -5.28
CA VAL A 146 -5.70 -20.95 -6.54
C VAL A 146 -6.25 -22.00 -7.49
N LEU A 147 -6.77 -21.57 -8.64
CA LEU A 147 -7.26 -22.47 -9.69
C LEU A 147 -6.12 -23.24 -10.36
N ALA A 148 -6.43 -24.44 -10.86
CA ALA A 148 -5.52 -25.15 -11.77
C ALA A 148 -5.38 -24.38 -13.09
N GLY A 149 -4.21 -24.44 -13.72
CA GLY A 149 -3.88 -23.65 -14.92
C GLY A 149 -4.83 -23.80 -16.11
N ASP A 150 -5.62 -24.86 -16.17
CA ASP A 150 -6.56 -25.13 -17.27
C ASP A 150 -7.98 -24.58 -17.04
N ALA A 151 -8.27 -23.98 -15.88
CA ALA A 151 -9.61 -23.44 -15.57
C ALA A 151 -9.93 -22.11 -16.25
N GLN A 152 -9.06 -21.58 -17.12
CA GLN A 152 -9.32 -20.34 -17.86
C GLN A 152 -9.98 -20.53 -19.23
N LYS A 153 -10.39 -21.76 -19.60
CA LYS A 153 -10.96 -22.04 -20.92
C LYS A 153 -12.35 -22.68 -20.85
N GLU A 154 -13.26 -22.01 -20.16
CA GLU A 154 -14.69 -22.20 -20.40
C GLU A 154 -15.35 -20.84 -20.65
N THR A 155 -15.19 -20.33 -21.88
CA THR A 155 -16.18 -19.47 -22.49
C THR A 155 -17.39 -20.36 -22.80
N PRO A 156 -18.57 -20.10 -22.28
CA PRO A 156 -19.76 -20.80 -22.71
C PRO A 156 -20.01 -20.41 -24.17
N LYS A 157 -19.91 -21.40 -25.05
CA LYS A 157 -20.29 -21.28 -26.44
C LYS A 157 -21.81 -21.35 -26.48
N GLY A 158 -22.44 -20.16 -26.52
CA GLY A 158 -23.84 -20.02 -26.85
C GLY A 158 -24.11 -20.24 -28.36
#